data_0ecef70bf0523e233fb1cbe6b711eccd
#
_entry.id   0ecef70bf0523e233fb1cbe6b711eccd
#
_cell.length_a   1.000
_cell.length_b   1.000
_cell.length_c   1.000
_cell.angle_alpha   90.00
_cell.angle_beta   90.00
_cell.angle_gamma   90.00
#
_symmetry.space_group_name_H-M   'P 1'
#
loop_
_entity.id
_entity.type
_entity.pdbx_description
1 polymer ?
#
loop_
_entity_poly.entity_id
_entity_poly.type
_entity_poly.pdbx_seq_one_letter_code
_entity_poly.pdbx_strand_id
1 'polypeptide(L)'
;MVCASAEVNQLSGVYRVVTQLSQFYVQQCGDVCFNGFLIDNHLKRADCFSKGILLDPPCFSLFSSFLKKNSVDIVQINLFAYPEYIEHISKICAICHANGVKVIQCLHYMPGYEGISHGSWEEICYRLSAKRKVFDKVKKHLITLFQPLSSKIVLSFLKQKYLVPYQCTDKIVLFSEPYVDRYLQIIHQKDRNKFAIIPNPLSFCDILPEDEVSNKRKEVIIVGRPQEAQKRVSYALKIWKLVERHPSLNDWQLTIVGEGYDEGFYRWLAKKYQLNRISFEGHQDPRPYYKRAAVLMSTSSYEGWPMVFMEAMPMGCCCMAFDSYDAVRDMIRDGHDGCIISENDIQGYYKRLAHIMLNDEERIQIGKNAIRSSARFSMDLIGKQWRDLFESIAG
;
A
#
# COMPACT_ATOMS: atom_id res chain seq x y z
N MET A 1 21.05 -12.32 -3.40
CA MET A 1 19.98 -11.79 -2.51
C MET A 1 18.86 -12.82 -2.37
N VAL A 2 18.31 -13.02 -1.19
CA VAL A 2 17.11 -13.86 -0.97
C VAL A 2 16.01 -12.93 -0.47
N CYS A 3 14.86 -12.90 -1.17
CA CYS A 3 13.69 -12.20 -0.68
C CYS A 3 12.76 -13.20 0.01
N ALA A 4 12.47 -12.97 1.28
CA ALA A 4 11.44 -13.72 2.00
C ALA A 4 10.14 -12.90 2.01
N SER A 5 9.07 -13.42 1.46
CA SER A 5 7.74 -12.80 1.51
C SER A 5 6.72 -13.80 2.06
N ALA A 6 5.91 -13.38 3.04
CA ALA A 6 4.88 -14.23 3.63
C ALA A 6 3.56 -14.25 2.83
N GLU A 7 3.32 -13.27 1.98
CA GLU A 7 2.11 -13.21 1.16
C GLU A 7 2.47 -13.23 -0.32
N VAL A 8 2.37 -14.39 -0.93
CA VAL A 8 2.44 -14.51 -2.39
C VAL A 8 1.01 -14.59 -2.95
N ASN A 9 0.25 -13.57 -2.70
CA ASN A 9 -0.87 -13.29 -3.58
C ASN A 9 -0.30 -12.47 -4.76
N GLN A 10 -0.24 -13.05 -5.96
CA GLN A 10 0.22 -12.38 -7.20
C GLN A 10 -0.48 -11.04 -7.46
N LEU A 11 -1.61 -10.80 -6.79
CA LEU A 11 -2.42 -9.59 -6.83
C LEU A 11 -2.00 -8.54 -5.78
N SER A 12 -1.05 -8.85 -4.87
CA SER A 12 -0.64 -7.89 -3.85
C SER A 12 0.36 -6.87 -4.41
N GLY A 13 0.24 -5.60 -3.97
CA GLY A 13 1.19 -4.55 -4.33
C GLY A 13 2.63 -4.89 -3.92
N VAL A 14 2.80 -5.54 -2.76
CA VAL A 14 4.11 -6.00 -2.26
C VAL A 14 4.75 -6.98 -3.22
N TYR A 15 4.02 -8.00 -3.66
CA TYR A 15 4.53 -8.99 -4.61
C TYR A 15 5.00 -8.34 -5.92
N ARG A 16 4.21 -7.41 -6.47
CA ARG A 16 4.57 -6.69 -7.71
C ARG A 16 5.88 -5.92 -7.53
N VAL A 17 6.00 -5.15 -6.46
CA VAL A 17 7.21 -4.36 -6.17
C VAL A 17 8.44 -5.26 -6.01
N VAL A 18 8.34 -6.31 -5.20
CA VAL A 18 9.45 -7.25 -4.99
C VAL A 18 9.87 -7.92 -6.30
N THR A 19 8.90 -8.32 -7.12
CA THR A 19 9.17 -8.93 -8.45
C THR A 19 9.86 -7.94 -9.38
N GLN A 20 9.38 -6.70 -9.49
CA GLN A 20 9.98 -5.67 -10.34
C GLN A 20 11.41 -5.32 -9.92
N LEU A 21 11.65 -5.14 -8.61
CA LEU A 21 13.00 -4.89 -8.10
C LEU A 21 13.93 -6.07 -8.36
N SER A 22 13.45 -7.30 -8.18
CA SER A 22 14.25 -8.49 -8.47
C SER A 22 14.60 -8.63 -9.96
N GLN A 23 13.65 -8.29 -10.86
CA GLN A 23 13.91 -8.23 -12.30
C GLN A 23 14.97 -7.17 -12.62
N PHE A 24 14.86 -5.98 -12.04
CA PHE A 24 15.85 -4.92 -12.21
C PHE A 24 17.25 -5.36 -11.78
N TYR A 25 17.39 -5.98 -10.60
CA TYR A 25 18.70 -6.45 -10.11
C TYR A 25 19.30 -7.52 -11.03
N VAL A 26 18.49 -8.47 -11.49
CA VAL A 26 18.97 -9.53 -12.39
C VAL A 26 19.39 -8.95 -13.75
N GLN A 27 18.59 -8.08 -14.33
CA GLN A 27 18.82 -7.59 -15.70
C GLN A 27 19.86 -6.48 -15.78
N GLN A 28 19.87 -5.56 -14.82
CA GLN A 28 20.72 -4.36 -14.87
C GLN A 28 22.00 -4.50 -14.04
N CYS A 29 22.00 -5.35 -13.03
CA CYS A 29 23.13 -5.49 -12.11
C CYS A 29 23.85 -6.83 -12.24
N GLY A 30 23.30 -7.78 -12.98
CA GLY A 30 23.85 -9.14 -13.07
C GLY A 30 23.73 -9.94 -11.77
N ASP A 31 22.94 -9.48 -10.81
CA ASP A 31 22.74 -10.14 -9.52
C ASP A 31 21.91 -11.42 -9.67
N VAL A 32 22.13 -12.35 -8.74
CA VAL A 32 21.30 -13.55 -8.61
C VAL A 32 20.25 -13.35 -7.51
N CYS A 33 18.99 -13.37 -7.90
CA CYS A 33 17.89 -13.23 -6.96
C CYS A 33 17.24 -14.57 -6.66
N PHE A 34 17.03 -14.84 -5.36
CA PHE A 34 16.33 -16.02 -4.87
C PHE A 34 15.06 -15.58 -4.14
N ASN A 35 14.00 -16.34 -4.28
CA ASN A 35 12.77 -16.11 -3.51
C ASN A 35 12.66 -17.14 -2.40
N GLY A 36 12.56 -16.67 -1.16
CA GLY A 36 12.27 -17.49 0.01
C GLY A 36 10.84 -17.30 0.46
N PHE A 37 10.11 -18.41 0.70
CA PHE A 37 8.73 -18.39 1.19
C PHE A 37 8.69 -18.89 2.62
N LEU A 38 8.07 -18.09 3.50
CA LEU A 38 7.62 -18.57 4.79
C LEU A 38 6.14 -18.94 4.63
N ILE A 39 5.83 -20.26 4.79
CA ILE A 39 4.46 -20.74 4.96
C ILE A 39 3.54 -20.55 3.73
N ASP A 40 3.58 -21.41 2.75
CA ASP A 40 2.43 -22.02 2.07
C ASP A 40 2.86 -22.92 0.91
N ASN A 41 2.29 -24.13 0.85
CA ASN A 41 2.56 -25.13 -0.19
C ASN A 41 1.91 -24.83 -1.55
N HIS A 42 1.22 -23.70 -1.70
CA HIS A 42 0.39 -23.38 -2.87
C HIS A 42 0.96 -22.31 -3.81
N LEU A 43 2.18 -21.83 -3.57
CA LEU A 43 2.69 -20.68 -4.29
C LEU A 43 3.36 -21.03 -5.62
N LYS A 44 2.78 -20.53 -6.71
CA LYS A 44 3.39 -20.54 -8.03
C LYS A 44 4.62 -19.62 -8.03
N ARG A 45 5.72 -20.13 -8.50
CA ARG A 45 7.00 -19.44 -8.66
C ARG A 45 6.88 -18.33 -9.70
N ALA A 46 7.40 -17.14 -9.41
CA ALA A 46 7.57 -16.10 -10.43
C ALA A 46 8.85 -16.39 -11.24
N ASP A 47 8.78 -16.19 -12.55
CA ASP A 47 9.86 -16.54 -13.50
C ASP A 47 11.15 -15.73 -13.30
N CYS A 48 11.07 -14.57 -12.61
CA CYS A 48 12.24 -13.73 -12.32
C CYS A 48 13.17 -14.27 -11.23
N PHE A 49 12.76 -15.33 -10.50
CA PHE A 49 13.59 -15.92 -9.46
C PHE A 49 14.27 -17.20 -9.97
N SER A 50 15.59 -17.23 -9.89
CA SER A 50 16.39 -18.37 -10.35
C SER A 50 16.08 -19.67 -9.58
N LYS A 51 15.76 -19.56 -8.28
CA LYS A 51 15.33 -20.67 -7.40
C LYS A 51 14.43 -20.15 -6.29
N GLY A 52 13.45 -20.96 -5.88
CA GLY A 52 12.67 -20.75 -4.66
C GLY A 52 13.13 -21.70 -3.56
N ILE A 53 13.13 -21.26 -2.33
CA ILE A 53 13.27 -22.10 -1.15
C ILE A 53 12.05 -21.89 -0.24
N LEU A 54 11.42 -23.00 0.16
CA LEU A 54 10.39 -22.97 1.19
C LEU A 54 11.06 -22.98 2.55
N LEU A 55 10.83 -21.91 3.32
CA LEU A 55 11.24 -21.80 4.72
C LEU A 55 10.08 -22.27 5.61
N ASP A 56 9.79 -23.56 5.59
CA ASP A 56 8.79 -24.16 6.48
C ASP A 56 9.43 -24.35 7.88
N PRO A 57 8.82 -23.89 9.00
CA PRO A 57 9.26 -24.36 10.31
C PRO A 57 8.99 -25.87 10.40
N PRO A 58 9.95 -26.73 10.34
CA PRO A 58 11.20 -26.89 11.07
C PRO A 58 12.47 -26.81 10.23
N CYS A 59 12.45 -26.34 8.98
CA CYS A 59 13.55 -26.46 8.04
C CYS A 59 14.61 -25.32 8.07
N PHE A 60 14.75 -24.60 9.18
CA PHE A 60 15.81 -23.58 9.32
C PHE A 60 17.24 -24.10 9.09
N SER A 61 17.50 -25.40 9.29
CA SER A 61 18.76 -26.04 8.95
C SER A 61 19.08 -26.03 7.44
N LEU A 62 18.05 -26.20 6.62
CA LEU A 62 18.17 -26.11 5.16
C LEU A 62 18.46 -24.68 4.72
N PHE A 63 17.97 -23.68 5.43
CA PHE A 63 18.21 -22.27 5.13
C PHE A 63 19.68 -21.89 5.29
N SER A 64 20.33 -22.30 6.39
CA SER A 64 21.79 -22.07 6.56
C SER A 64 22.59 -22.71 5.43
N SER A 65 22.27 -23.94 5.07
CA SER A 65 22.94 -24.63 3.96
C SER A 65 22.69 -23.95 2.61
N PHE A 66 21.51 -23.43 2.39
CA PHE A 66 21.16 -22.67 1.19
C PHE A 66 21.96 -21.38 1.09
N LEU A 67 22.07 -20.59 2.17
CA LEU A 67 22.84 -19.35 2.21
C LEU A 67 24.29 -19.59 1.80
N LYS A 68 24.93 -20.60 2.39
CA LYS A 68 26.35 -21.00 2.06
C LYS A 68 26.51 -21.46 0.62
N LYS A 69 25.63 -22.38 0.18
CA LYS A 69 25.74 -22.99 -1.16
C LYS A 69 25.58 -21.95 -2.28
N ASN A 70 24.81 -20.89 -2.06
CA ASN A 70 24.53 -19.88 -3.08
C ASN A 70 25.30 -18.58 -2.84
N SER A 71 26.20 -18.51 -1.87
CA SER A 71 26.99 -17.30 -1.52
C SER A 71 26.10 -16.07 -1.40
N VAL A 72 25.07 -16.18 -0.54
CA VAL A 72 24.10 -15.10 -0.35
C VAL A 72 24.73 -14.01 0.51
N ASP A 73 24.69 -12.77 0.05
CA ASP A 73 25.24 -11.60 0.77
C ASP A 73 24.17 -10.91 1.62
N ILE A 74 22.94 -10.81 1.10
CA ILE A 74 21.86 -10.03 1.70
C ILE A 74 20.55 -10.80 1.65
N VAL A 75 19.82 -10.80 2.76
CA VAL A 75 18.44 -11.27 2.87
C VAL A 75 17.50 -10.07 3.09
N GLN A 76 16.58 -9.85 2.17
CA GLN A 76 15.53 -8.85 2.32
C GLN A 76 14.24 -9.51 2.81
N ILE A 77 13.71 -9.05 3.94
CA ILE A 77 12.48 -9.52 4.55
C ILE A 77 11.35 -8.55 4.21
N ASN A 78 10.31 -9.04 3.53
CA ASN A 78 9.12 -8.26 3.15
C ASN A 78 7.87 -8.77 3.89
N LEU A 79 8.02 -9.25 5.12
CA LEU A 79 6.96 -9.89 5.89
C LEU A 79 6.01 -8.89 6.54
N PHE A 80 4.70 -9.19 6.50
CA PHE A 80 3.74 -8.64 7.44
C PHE A 80 4.02 -9.22 8.83
N ALA A 81 4.07 -8.35 9.83
CA ALA A 81 4.31 -8.80 11.20
C ALA A 81 3.01 -9.27 11.85
N TYR A 82 2.58 -10.49 11.56
CA TYR A 82 1.70 -11.23 12.45
C TYR A 82 2.48 -11.76 13.67
N PRO A 83 1.83 -12.03 14.81
CA PRO A 83 2.50 -12.50 16.02
C PRO A 83 3.44 -13.68 15.78
N GLU A 84 3.00 -14.64 15.00
CA GLU A 84 3.74 -15.85 14.65
C GLU A 84 5.03 -15.56 13.86
N TYR A 85 5.10 -14.45 13.14
CA TYR A 85 6.27 -14.10 12.31
C TYR A 85 7.38 -13.37 13.08
N ILE A 86 7.10 -12.82 14.25
CA ILE A 86 8.10 -12.13 15.08
C ILE A 86 9.22 -13.10 15.47
N GLU A 87 8.85 -14.30 15.92
CA GLU A 87 9.83 -15.36 16.25
C GLU A 87 10.60 -15.82 15.02
N HIS A 88 9.92 -15.93 13.86
CA HIS A 88 10.59 -16.31 12.61
C HIS A 88 11.58 -15.26 12.15
N ILE A 89 11.28 -13.97 12.23
CA ILE A 89 12.20 -12.87 11.89
C ILE A 89 13.47 -12.99 12.73
N SER A 90 13.34 -13.18 14.04
CA SER A 90 14.48 -13.32 14.96
C SER A 90 15.36 -14.52 14.59
N LYS A 91 14.75 -15.67 14.28
CA LYS A 91 15.47 -16.89 13.86
C LYS A 91 16.16 -16.71 12.51
N ILE A 92 15.51 -16.09 11.53
CA ILE A 92 16.08 -15.78 10.22
C ILE A 92 17.31 -14.88 10.39
N CYS A 93 17.20 -13.81 11.16
CA CYS A 93 18.31 -12.91 11.43
C CYS A 93 19.50 -13.65 12.07
N ALA A 94 19.25 -14.47 13.10
CA ALA A 94 20.29 -15.23 13.78
C ALA A 94 21.03 -16.18 12.82
N ILE A 95 20.30 -16.87 11.93
CA ILE A 95 20.91 -17.75 10.92
C ILE A 95 21.69 -16.94 9.90
N CYS A 96 21.17 -15.82 9.41
CA CYS A 96 21.88 -14.96 8.47
C CYS A 96 23.19 -14.45 9.07
N HIS A 97 23.18 -13.88 10.25
CA HIS A 97 24.35 -13.33 10.92
C HIS A 97 25.40 -14.41 11.24
N ALA A 98 24.97 -15.62 11.64
CA ALA A 98 25.87 -16.77 11.83
C ALA A 98 26.58 -17.23 10.53
N ASN A 99 26.06 -16.82 9.37
CA ASN A 99 26.63 -17.10 8.06
C ASN A 99 27.28 -15.87 7.39
N GLY A 100 27.41 -14.74 8.12
CA GLY A 100 27.97 -13.49 7.58
C GLY A 100 27.03 -12.73 6.62
N VAL A 101 25.76 -13.11 6.58
CA VAL A 101 24.73 -12.54 5.68
C VAL A 101 24.05 -11.37 6.36
N LYS A 102 23.90 -10.24 5.65
CA LYS A 102 23.19 -9.05 6.12
C LYS A 102 21.69 -9.19 5.95
N VAL A 103 20.92 -8.53 6.82
CA VAL A 103 19.46 -8.60 6.81
C VAL A 103 18.86 -7.22 6.71
N ILE A 104 18.00 -7.02 5.70
CA ILE A 104 17.19 -5.81 5.53
C ILE A 104 15.73 -6.19 5.73
N GLN A 105 15.00 -5.42 6.53
CA GLN A 105 13.53 -5.49 6.53
C GLN A 105 12.95 -4.33 5.73
N CYS A 106 12.02 -4.62 4.82
CA CYS A 106 11.19 -3.63 4.15
C CYS A 106 9.78 -3.65 4.75
N LEU A 107 9.34 -2.50 5.26
CA LEU A 107 8.04 -2.37 5.90
C LEU A 107 7.03 -1.75 4.92
N HIS A 108 6.10 -2.55 4.40
CA HIS A 108 5.16 -2.16 3.36
C HIS A 108 3.88 -1.46 3.86
N TYR A 109 3.81 -1.04 5.11
CA TYR A 109 2.67 -0.36 5.72
C TYR A 109 3.12 0.79 6.62
N MET A 110 2.19 1.68 6.94
CA MET A 110 2.42 2.79 7.85
C MET A 110 2.64 2.27 9.27
N PRO A 111 3.75 2.62 9.96
CA PRO A 111 3.94 2.22 11.34
C PRO A 111 2.82 2.74 12.24
N GLY A 112 2.29 1.85 13.08
CA GLY A 112 1.23 2.19 14.04
C GLY A 112 -0.19 2.23 13.46
N TYR A 113 -0.39 1.78 12.19
CA TYR A 113 -1.72 1.73 11.59
C TYR A 113 -2.71 0.86 12.39
N GLU A 114 -2.21 -0.07 13.19
CA GLU A 114 -3.01 -0.97 14.04
C GLU A 114 -3.81 -0.22 15.11
N GLY A 115 -3.35 0.97 15.50
CA GLY A 115 -4.04 1.84 16.44
C GLY A 115 -5.14 2.70 15.82
N ILE A 116 -5.29 2.67 14.48
CA ILE A 116 -6.32 3.44 13.79
C ILE A 116 -7.66 2.73 13.93
N SER A 117 -8.69 3.48 14.36
CA SER A 117 -10.04 2.97 14.52
C SER A 117 -10.59 2.44 13.19
N HIS A 118 -11.14 1.25 13.21
CA HIS A 118 -11.60 0.54 12.02
C HIS A 118 -13.12 0.52 11.91
N GLY A 119 -13.63 1.01 10.82
CA GLY A 119 -15.04 0.94 10.43
C GLY A 119 -15.84 2.22 10.68
N SER A 120 -16.81 2.45 9.82
CA SER A 120 -17.76 3.56 9.93
C SER A 120 -19.01 3.13 10.70
N TRP A 121 -19.74 4.10 11.27
CA TRP A 121 -21.04 3.85 11.90
C TRP A 121 -22.02 3.22 10.91
N GLU A 122 -21.98 3.64 9.65
CA GLU A 122 -22.80 3.08 8.58
C GLU A 122 -22.48 1.61 8.31
N GLU A 123 -21.22 1.21 8.39
CA GLU A 123 -20.82 -0.20 8.27
C GLU A 123 -21.36 -1.03 9.43
N ILE A 124 -21.29 -0.49 10.65
CA ILE A 124 -21.87 -1.16 11.84
C ILE A 124 -23.37 -1.36 11.64
N CYS A 125 -24.10 -0.32 11.23
CA CYS A 125 -25.54 -0.40 10.95
C CYS A 125 -25.85 -1.43 9.85
N TYR A 126 -25.08 -1.45 8.75
CA TYR A 126 -25.23 -2.45 7.69
C TYR A 126 -25.01 -3.87 8.20
N ARG A 127 -23.93 -4.11 8.93
CA ARG A 127 -23.63 -5.42 9.49
C ARG A 127 -24.68 -5.90 10.51
N LEU A 128 -25.28 -4.96 11.25
CA LEU A 128 -26.39 -5.26 12.17
C LEU A 128 -27.70 -5.56 11.44
N SER A 129 -27.98 -4.89 10.31
CA SER A 129 -29.19 -5.09 9.52
C SER A 129 -29.15 -6.37 8.66
N ALA A 130 -27.95 -6.75 8.20
CA ALA A 130 -27.75 -8.01 7.47
C ALA A 130 -27.97 -9.18 8.42
N LYS A 131 -28.84 -10.16 8.05
CA LYS A 131 -29.13 -11.38 8.82
C LYS A 131 -27.90 -12.33 8.89
N ARG A 132 -26.71 -11.82 9.14
CA ARG A 132 -25.52 -12.62 9.39
C ARG A 132 -25.49 -13.11 10.84
N LYS A 133 -24.99 -14.33 11.05
CA LYS A 133 -25.01 -15.06 12.32
C LYS A 133 -24.71 -14.16 13.54
N VAL A 134 -25.60 -14.21 14.51
CA VAL A 134 -25.59 -13.43 15.76
C VAL A 134 -24.22 -13.46 16.47
N PHE A 135 -23.46 -14.53 16.31
CA PHE A 135 -22.16 -14.73 16.97
C PHE A 135 -21.07 -13.75 16.54
N ASP A 136 -20.98 -13.42 15.23
CA ASP A 136 -20.01 -12.43 14.73
C ASP A 136 -20.38 -11.00 15.17
N LYS A 137 -21.67 -10.75 15.40
CA LYS A 137 -22.18 -9.48 15.90
C LYS A 137 -21.74 -9.24 17.37
N VAL A 138 -21.87 -10.26 18.21
CA VAL A 138 -21.51 -10.19 19.64
C VAL A 138 -19.99 -10.07 19.83
N LYS A 139 -19.20 -10.82 19.07
CA LYS A 139 -17.74 -10.81 19.19
C LYS A 139 -17.14 -9.44 18.88
N LYS A 140 -17.62 -8.76 17.83
CA LYS A 140 -17.14 -7.42 17.45
C LYS A 140 -17.57 -6.33 18.46
N HIS A 141 -18.77 -6.42 19.02
CA HIS A 141 -19.25 -5.51 20.09
C HIS A 141 -18.48 -5.69 21.39
N LEU A 142 -18.19 -6.94 21.77
CA LEU A 142 -17.37 -7.22 22.96
C LEU A 142 -15.95 -6.70 22.80
N ILE A 143 -15.34 -6.83 21.61
CA ILE A 143 -14.00 -6.26 21.33
C ILE A 143 -14.01 -4.73 21.50
N THR A 144 -15.05 -4.05 21.05
CA THR A 144 -15.17 -2.59 21.18
C THR A 144 -15.43 -2.14 22.62
N LEU A 145 -16.20 -2.90 23.38
CA LEU A 145 -16.47 -2.64 24.82
C LEU A 145 -15.28 -2.95 25.73
N PHE A 146 -14.42 -3.91 25.35
CA PHE A 146 -13.22 -4.30 26.09
C PHE A 146 -11.93 -3.61 25.60
N GLN A 147 -12.01 -2.61 24.71
CA GLN A 147 -10.87 -1.83 24.25
C GLN A 147 -9.91 -1.34 25.36
N PRO A 148 -10.35 -0.86 26.54
CA PRO A 148 -9.41 -0.38 27.55
C PRO A 148 -8.58 -1.49 28.19
N LEU A 149 -9.09 -2.72 28.34
CA LEU A 149 -8.34 -3.84 28.92
C LEU A 149 -7.39 -4.50 27.90
N SER A 150 -7.74 -4.49 26.61
CA SER A 150 -6.90 -5.01 25.54
C SER A 150 -5.75 -4.06 25.17
N SER A 151 -5.85 -2.76 25.51
CA SER A 151 -4.90 -1.74 25.09
C SER A 151 -3.46 -2.02 25.55
N LYS A 152 -3.24 -2.46 26.77
CA LYS A 152 -1.89 -2.76 27.30
C LYS A 152 -1.27 -3.99 26.62
N ILE A 153 -2.06 -5.03 26.38
CA ILE A 153 -1.60 -6.26 25.70
C ILE A 153 -1.33 -5.94 24.23
N VAL A 154 -2.23 -5.20 23.57
CA VAL A 154 -2.07 -4.75 22.19
C VAL A 154 -0.86 -3.84 22.04
N LEU A 155 -0.65 -2.88 22.96
CA LEU A 155 0.52 -1.99 22.97
C LEU A 155 1.82 -2.75 23.21
N SER A 156 1.83 -3.72 24.12
CA SER A 156 3.00 -4.57 24.35
C SER A 156 3.33 -5.41 23.13
N PHE A 157 2.32 -5.99 22.50
CA PHE A 157 2.47 -6.74 21.25
C PHE A 157 2.95 -5.84 20.11
N LEU A 158 2.34 -4.67 19.92
CA LEU A 158 2.77 -3.68 18.93
C LEU A 158 4.24 -3.29 19.15
N LYS A 159 4.65 -3.05 20.40
CA LYS A 159 6.03 -2.74 20.69
C LYS A 159 6.98 -3.86 20.25
N GLN A 160 6.67 -5.12 20.54
CA GLN A 160 7.50 -6.27 20.13
C GLN A 160 7.56 -6.43 18.61
N LYS A 161 6.45 -6.19 17.92
CA LYS A 161 6.35 -6.22 16.47
C LYS A 161 7.37 -5.32 15.76
N TYR A 162 7.64 -4.16 16.34
CA TYR A 162 8.61 -3.20 15.81
C TYR A 162 9.99 -3.33 16.47
N LEU A 163 10.05 -3.68 17.76
CA LEU A 163 11.30 -3.77 18.48
C LEU A 163 12.18 -4.94 18.03
N VAL A 164 11.60 -6.12 17.80
CA VAL A 164 12.37 -7.30 17.38
C VAL A 164 13.07 -7.07 16.04
N PRO A 165 12.40 -6.63 14.96
CA PRO A 165 13.09 -6.30 13.73
C PRO A 165 14.15 -5.20 13.91
N TYR A 166 13.85 -4.16 14.70
CA TYR A 166 14.82 -3.09 14.98
C TYR A 166 16.09 -3.63 15.65
N GLN A 167 15.98 -4.63 16.52
CA GLN A 167 17.14 -5.21 17.20
C GLN A 167 17.93 -6.16 16.33
N CYS A 168 17.26 -6.97 15.52
CA CYS A 168 17.90 -8.09 14.81
C CYS A 168 18.24 -7.85 13.35
N THR A 169 17.70 -6.81 12.68
CA THR A 169 18.07 -6.51 11.29
C THR A 169 19.22 -5.50 11.21
N ASP A 170 19.97 -5.51 10.11
CA ASP A 170 21.03 -4.52 9.85
C ASP A 170 20.43 -3.18 9.40
N LYS A 171 19.39 -3.22 8.56
CA LYS A 171 18.65 -2.04 8.09
C LYS A 171 17.15 -2.29 8.02
N ILE A 172 16.39 -1.20 8.17
CA ILE A 172 14.94 -1.16 7.99
C ILE A 172 14.62 -0.12 6.92
N VAL A 173 13.95 -0.55 5.87
CA VAL A 173 13.51 0.33 4.79
C VAL A 173 12.06 0.74 5.03
N LEU A 174 11.82 2.05 5.03
CA LEU A 174 10.52 2.70 5.09
C LEU A 174 10.33 3.58 3.86
N PHE A 175 9.11 4.00 3.58
CA PHE A 175 8.80 4.74 2.36
C PHE A 175 8.78 6.26 2.54
N SER A 176 8.70 6.74 3.79
CA SER A 176 8.54 8.14 4.13
C SER A 176 9.33 8.46 5.40
N GLU A 177 9.96 9.64 5.43
CA GLU A 177 10.76 10.09 6.57
C GLU A 177 9.94 10.17 7.88
N PRO A 178 8.72 10.72 7.91
CA PRO A 178 7.89 10.72 9.11
C PRO A 178 7.57 9.30 9.65
N TYR A 179 7.64 8.26 8.82
CA TYR A 179 7.44 6.89 9.28
C TYR A 179 8.57 6.40 10.17
N VAL A 180 9.77 6.97 10.06
CA VAL A 180 10.87 6.70 11.01
C VAL A 180 10.50 7.18 12.41
N ASP A 181 9.96 8.40 12.51
CA ASP A 181 9.57 8.97 13.80
C ASP A 181 8.45 8.17 14.45
N ARG A 182 7.42 7.79 13.66
CA ARG A 182 6.35 6.90 14.14
C ARG A 182 6.90 5.56 14.65
N TYR A 183 7.79 4.95 13.88
CA TYR A 183 8.40 3.68 14.25
C TYR A 183 9.17 3.80 15.56
N LEU A 184 10.05 4.79 15.67
CA LEU A 184 10.88 5.05 16.86
C LEU A 184 10.04 5.38 18.11
N GLN A 185 8.94 6.13 17.95
CA GLN A 185 7.99 6.41 19.03
C GLN A 185 7.36 5.12 19.59
N ILE A 186 6.96 4.18 18.73
CA ILE A 186 6.36 2.90 19.16
C ILE A 186 7.32 2.09 20.00
N ILE A 187 8.62 2.04 19.64
CA ILE A 187 9.62 1.24 20.35
C ILE A 187 10.37 2.01 21.43
N HIS A 188 10.08 3.31 21.61
CA HIS A 188 10.78 4.22 22.54
C HIS A 188 12.29 4.28 22.31
N GLN A 189 12.72 4.38 21.05
CA GLN A 189 14.10 4.52 20.62
C GLN A 189 14.32 5.88 19.94
N LYS A 190 15.60 6.25 19.73
CA LYS A 190 15.98 7.55 19.10
C LYS A 190 16.97 7.38 17.94
N ASP A 191 17.66 6.25 17.86
CA ASP A 191 18.67 6.05 16.83
C ASP A 191 18.04 5.79 15.46
N ARG A 192 18.34 6.67 14.52
CA ARG A 192 17.82 6.64 13.15
C ARG A 192 18.75 5.89 12.18
N ASN A 193 19.97 5.51 12.60
CA ASN A 193 21.00 4.94 11.70
C ASN A 193 20.59 3.62 11.05
N LYS A 194 19.63 2.91 11.65
CA LYS A 194 19.10 1.65 11.09
C LYS A 194 18.10 1.87 9.94
N PHE A 195 17.63 3.08 9.73
CA PHE A 195 16.61 3.33 8.73
C PHE A 195 17.20 3.80 7.40
N ALA A 196 16.55 3.39 6.32
CA ALA A 196 16.73 3.95 4.98
C ALA A 196 15.34 4.28 4.42
N ILE A 197 15.25 5.37 3.66
CA ILE A 197 14.01 5.81 3.05
C ILE A 197 14.10 5.55 1.55
N ILE A 198 13.36 4.54 1.09
CA ILE A 198 13.32 4.16 -0.32
C ILE A 198 11.87 3.90 -0.71
N PRO A 199 11.25 4.79 -1.49
CA PRO A 199 9.88 4.62 -1.93
C PRO A 199 9.72 3.45 -2.91
N ASN A 200 8.48 3.01 -3.14
CA ASN A 200 8.22 2.02 -4.18
C ASN A 200 8.32 2.66 -5.56
N PRO A 201 8.80 1.92 -6.58
CA PRO A 201 8.85 2.39 -7.96
C PRO A 201 7.46 2.42 -8.60
N LEU A 202 7.38 3.04 -9.78
CA LEU A 202 6.21 2.96 -10.65
C LEU A 202 5.82 1.50 -10.91
N SER A 203 4.51 1.23 -10.94
CA SER A 203 3.98 -0.13 -11.16
C SER A 203 4.06 -0.57 -12.61
N PHE A 204 4.03 0.38 -13.54
CA PHE A 204 4.02 0.16 -14.99
C PHE A 204 5.06 1.04 -15.65
N CYS A 205 5.60 0.57 -16.78
CA CYS A 205 6.55 1.34 -17.60
C CYS A 205 5.82 2.31 -18.55
N ASP A 206 4.51 2.12 -18.76
CA ASP A 206 3.73 2.92 -19.68
C ASP A 206 3.50 4.31 -19.08
N ILE A 207 3.78 5.34 -19.87
CA ILE A 207 3.55 6.75 -19.55
C ILE A 207 2.65 7.33 -20.63
N LEU A 208 1.56 7.98 -20.23
CA LEU A 208 0.65 8.64 -21.18
C LEU A 208 1.34 9.89 -21.77
N PRO A 209 1.31 10.10 -23.11
CA PRO A 209 1.71 11.37 -23.71
C PRO A 209 0.94 12.56 -23.11
N GLU A 210 1.63 13.67 -22.82
CA GLU A 210 1.02 14.81 -22.14
C GLU A 210 -0.12 15.47 -22.92
N ASP A 211 -0.09 15.41 -24.24
CA ASP A 211 -1.14 15.91 -25.13
C ASP A 211 -2.43 15.06 -25.05
N GLU A 212 -2.32 13.78 -24.69
CA GLU A 212 -3.48 12.91 -24.48
C GLU A 212 -4.23 13.19 -23.18
N VAL A 213 -3.67 13.96 -22.24
CA VAL A 213 -4.34 14.28 -20.96
C VAL A 213 -5.66 15.04 -21.18
N SER A 214 -5.75 15.87 -22.22
CA SER A 214 -6.97 16.59 -22.60
C SER A 214 -8.09 15.67 -23.09
N ASN A 215 -7.77 14.46 -23.55
CA ASN A 215 -8.72 13.49 -24.11
C ASN A 215 -9.37 12.58 -23.05
N LYS A 216 -9.00 12.76 -21.77
CA LYS A 216 -9.55 11.96 -20.69
C LYS A 216 -11.04 12.16 -20.51
N ARG A 217 -11.72 11.06 -20.13
CA ARG A 217 -13.18 11.08 -19.90
C ARG A 217 -13.50 11.81 -18.60
N LYS A 218 -14.69 12.38 -18.51
CA LYS A 218 -15.28 12.90 -17.26
C LYS A 218 -15.63 11.75 -16.31
N GLU A 219 -14.58 11.07 -15.87
CA GLU A 219 -14.65 9.88 -15.03
C GLU A 219 -13.74 10.04 -13.82
N VAL A 220 -14.29 9.79 -12.64
CA VAL A 220 -13.58 9.65 -11.38
C VAL A 220 -13.46 8.17 -11.09
N ILE A 221 -12.26 7.70 -10.78
CA ILE A 221 -12.04 6.28 -10.42
C ILE A 221 -11.56 6.11 -9.00
N ILE A 222 -11.97 5.00 -8.40
CA ILE A 222 -11.39 4.44 -7.19
C ILE A 222 -10.85 3.07 -7.56
N VAL A 223 -9.57 2.82 -7.28
CA VAL A 223 -8.92 1.55 -7.60
C VAL A 223 -8.36 0.91 -6.34
N GLY A 224 -8.57 -0.39 -6.20
CA GLY A 224 -8.01 -1.19 -5.11
C GLY A 224 -9.05 -2.07 -4.45
N ARG A 225 -8.63 -2.78 -3.41
CA ARG A 225 -9.49 -3.69 -2.64
C ARG A 225 -10.46 -2.89 -1.77
N PRO A 226 -11.77 -2.92 -2.04
CA PRO A 226 -12.76 -2.20 -1.22
C PRO A 226 -12.82 -2.80 0.20
N GLN A 227 -12.13 -2.15 1.15
CA GLN A 227 -12.09 -2.51 2.55
C GLN A 227 -12.31 -1.24 3.38
N GLU A 228 -13.41 -1.18 4.13
CA GLU A 228 -13.83 0.06 4.82
C GLU A 228 -12.81 0.53 5.84
N ALA A 229 -12.20 -0.38 6.59
CA ALA A 229 -11.21 -0.04 7.60
C ALA A 229 -10.01 0.75 7.03
N GLN A 230 -9.60 0.47 5.81
CA GLN A 230 -8.47 1.11 5.16
C GLN A 230 -8.88 2.11 4.09
N LYS A 231 -9.69 1.69 3.11
CA LYS A 231 -10.00 2.49 1.91
C LYS A 231 -11.12 3.49 2.11
N ARG A 232 -11.96 3.32 3.14
CA ARG A 232 -13.09 4.22 3.50
C ARG A 232 -13.93 4.63 2.27
N VAL A 233 -14.28 3.66 1.41
CA VAL A 233 -15.06 3.93 0.19
C VAL A 233 -16.42 4.56 0.55
N SER A 234 -16.93 4.35 1.78
CA SER A 234 -18.11 5.04 2.27
C SER A 234 -17.99 6.58 2.23
N TYR A 235 -16.78 7.12 2.46
CA TYR A 235 -16.49 8.55 2.35
C TYR A 235 -16.56 9.02 0.89
N ALA A 236 -16.01 8.25 -0.02
CA ALA A 236 -16.12 8.53 -1.45
C ALA A 236 -17.59 8.56 -1.92
N LEU A 237 -18.42 7.62 -1.43
CA LEU A 237 -19.86 7.61 -1.74
C LEU A 237 -20.61 8.80 -1.13
N LYS A 238 -20.20 9.27 0.07
CA LYS A 238 -20.74 10.50 0.66
C LYS A 238 -20.39 11.74 -0.18
N ILE A 239 -19.14 11.82 -0.64
CA ILE A 239 -18.66 12.88 -1.53
C ILE A 239 -19.42 12.82 -2.87
N TRP A 240 -19.53 11.62 -3.46
CA TRP A 240 -20.20 11.43 -4.74
C TRP A 240 -21.69 11.78 -4.69
N LYS A 241 -22.36 11.54 -3.56
CA LYS A 241 -23.73 12.00 -3.33
C LYS A 241 -23.87 13.52 -3.47
N LEU A 242 -22.86 14.29 -3.06
CA LEU A 242 -22.87 15.75 -3.23
C LEU A 242 -22.61 16.13 -4.70
N VAL A 243 -21.71 15.40 -5.38
CA VAL A 243 -21.43 15.56 -6.81
C VAL A 243 -22.69 15.30 -7.64
N GLU A 244 -23.44 14.23 -7.37
CA GLU A 244 -24.67 13.92 -8.12
C GLU A 244 -25.79 14.97 -7.96
N ARG A 245 -25.74 15.75 -6.88
CA ARG A 245 -26.69 16.87 -6.64
C ARG A 245 -26.26 18.17 -7.30
N HIS A 246 -25.02 18.26 -7.79
CA HIS A 246 -24.53 19.48 -8.43
C HIS A 246 -24.98 19.53 -9.91
N PRO A 247 -25.78 20.56 -10.32
CA PRO A 247 -26.38 20.56 -11.65
C PRO A 247 -25.40 20.51 -12.82
N SER A 248 -24.23 21.15 -12.66
CA SER A 248 -23.21 21.25 -13.70
C SER A 248 -22.26 20.05 -13.78
N LEU A 249 -22.46 19.00 -12.96
CA LEU A 249 -21.61 17.81 -12.91
C LEU A 249 -22.36 16.54 -13.35
N ASN A 250 -23.44 16.68 -14.10
CA ASN A 250 -24.33 15.58 -14.47
C ASN A 250 -23.74 14.63 -15.52
N ASP A 251 -22.67 15.00 -16.19
CA ASP A 251 -21.94 14.23 -17.21
C ASP A 251 -20.73 13.46 -16.65
N TRP A 252 -20.47 13.57 -15.34
CA TRP A 252 -19.42 12.84 -14.67
C TRP A 252 -19.90 11.49 -14.10
N GLN A 253 -19.03 10.48 -14.12
CA GLN A 253 -19.28 9.13 -13.60
C GLN A 253 -18.23 8.74 -12.55
N LEU A 254 -18.64 7.99 -11.54
CA LEU A 254 -17.74 7.32 -10.59
C LEU A 254 -17.63 5.84 -10.95
N THR A 255 -16.41 5.35 -11.09
CA THR A 255 -16.12 3.93 -11.35
C THR A 255 -15.26 3.37 -10.23
N ILE A 256 -15.71 2.28 -9.60
CA ILE A 256 -14.97 1.56 -8.56
C ILE A 256 -14.44 0.26 -9.14
N VAL A 257 -13.10 0.14 -9.18
CA VAL A 257 -12.37 -0.99 -9.76
C VAL A 257 -11.67 -1.75 -8.65
N GLY A 258 -12.04 -2.99 -8.47
CA GLY A 258 -11.49 -3.90 -7.46
C GLY A 258 -12.57 -4.69 -6.75
N GLU A 259 -12.19 -5.79 -6.15
CA GLU A 259 -13.05 -6.68 -5.38
C GLU A 259 -12.59 -6.76 -3.93
N GLY A 260 -13.53 -6.82 -2.99
CA GLY A 260 -13.21 -6.88 -1.57
C GLY A 260 -14.40 -7.24 -0.68
N TYR A 261 -14.10 -7.48 0.60
CA TYR A 261 -15.07 -7.99 1.58
C TYR A 261 -16.26 -7.06 1.82
N ASP A 262 -16.11 -5.75 1.61
CA ASP A 262 -17.12 -4.75 1.95
C ASP A 262 -17.91 -4.27 0.72
N GLU A 263 -17.75 -4.90 -0.44
CA GLU A 263 -18.46 -4.50 -1.67
C GLU A 263 -20.00 -4.51 -1.48
N GLY A 264 -20.54 -5.51 -0.80
CA GLY A 264 -21.97 -5.57 -0.50
C GLY A 264 -22.45 -4.40 0.36
N PHE A 265 -21.61 -3.90 1.27
CA PHE A 265 -21.88 -2.69 2.05
C PHE A 265 -21.92 -1.45 1.17
N TYR A 266 -20.96 -1.29 0.24
CA TYR A 266 -20.90 -0.12 -0.64
C TYR A 266 -22.04 -0.09 -1.66
N ARG A 267 -22.44 -1.23 -2.22
CA ARG A 267 -23.61 -1.34 -3.08
C ARG A 267 -24.92 -0.99 -2.32
N TRP A 268 -25.04 -1.45 -1.08
CA TRP A 268 -26.14 -1.07 -0.21
C TRP A 268 -26.14 0.45 0.08
N LEU A 269 -24.97 1.03 0.37
CA LEU A 269 -24.83 2.46 0.65
C LEU A 269 -25.12 3.32 -0.59
N ALA A 270 -24.65 2.92 -1.76
CA ALA A 270 -24.97 3.56 -3.03
C ALA A 270 -26.49 3.59 -3.29
N LYS A 271 -27.17 2.47 -3.06
CA LYS A 271 -28.64 2.39 -3.14
C LYS A 271 -29.32 3.30 -2.10
N LYS A 272 -28.85 3.28 -0.84
CA LYS A 272 -29.37 4.16 0.24
C LYS A 272 -29.22 5.64 -0.10
N TYR A 273 -28.14 6.04 -0.78
CA TYR A 273 -27.91 7.41 -1.21
C TYR A 273 -28.56 7.74 -2.55
N GLN A 274 -29.19 6.77 -3.21
CA GLN A 274 -29.84 6.92 -4.53
C GLN A 274 -28.83 7.37 -5.62
N LEU A 275 -27.60 6.82 -5.58
CA LEU A 275 -26.57 7.14 -6.56
C LEU A 275 -26.89 6.43 -7.88
N ASN A 276 -26.88 7.20 -8.99
CA ASN A 276 -27.22 6.72 -10.33
C ASN A 276 -26.01 6.69 -11.28
N ARG A 277 -24.98 7.50 -11.03
CA ARG A 277 -23.80 7.66 -11.88
C ARG A 277 -22.57 6.98 -11.25
N ILE A 278 -22.77 5.74 -10.83
CA ILE A 278 -21.74 4.91 -10.20
C ILE A 278 -21.73 3.52 -10.83
N SER A 279 -20.52 2.98 -11.08
CA SER A 279 -20.32 1.59 -11.47
C SER A 279 -19.35 0.86 -10.54
N PHE A 280 -19.55 -0.44 -10.39
CA PHE A 280 -18.70 -1.35 -9.65
C PHE A 280 -18.23 -2.45 -10.59
N GLU A 281 -16.97 -2.39 -11.01
CA GLU A 281 -16.41 -3.24 -12.08
C GLU A 281 -15.88 -4.58 -11.57
N GLY A 282 -15.80 -4.76 -10.22
CA GLY A 282 -15.15 -5.94 -9.66
C GLY A 282 -13.64 -5.96 -9.92
N HIS A 283 -13.04 -7.15 -9.90
CA HIS A 283 -11.62 -7.32 -10.19
C HIS A 283 -11.35 -7.22 -11.68
N GLN A 284 -10.64 -6.17 -12.10
CA GLN A 284 -10.24 -5.89 -13.48
C GLN A 284 -8.78 -5.44 -13.55
N ASP A 285 -8.17 -5.49 -14.73
CA ASP A 285 -6.92 -4.79 -15.00
C ASP A 285 -7.17 -3.27 -14.90
N PRO A 286 -6.51 -2.56 -13.98
CA PRO A 286 -6.80 -1.13 -13.77
C PRO A 286 -6.21 -0.22 -14.84
N ARG A 287 -5.25 -0.68 -15.68
CA ARG A 287 -4.55 0.15 -16.67
C ARG A 287 -5.48 0.87 -17.64
N PRO A 288 -6.50 0.23 -18.27
CA PRO A 288 -7.44 0.93 -19.14
C PRO A 288 -8.23 2.02 -18.43
N TYR A 289 -8.50 1.85 -17.12
CA TYR A 289 -9.22 2.83 -16.31
C TYR A 289 -8.34 4.04 -16.01
N TYR A 290 -7.09 3.85 -15.60
CA TYR A 290 -6.16 4.96 -15.41
C TYR A 290 -5.92 5.74 -16.71
N LYS A 291 -5.82 5.05 -17.87
CA LYS A 291 -5.62 5.70 -19.16
C LYS A 291 -6.78 6.63 -19.51
N ARG A 292 -8.02 6.24 -19.24
CA ARG A 292 -9.21 7.00 -19.67
C ARG A 292 -9.74 7.98 -18.63
N ALA A 293 -9.58 7.72 -17.33
CA ALA A 293 -10.18 8.53 -16.27
C ALA A 293 -9.41 9.83 -16.02
N ALA A 294 -10.15 10.92 -15.76
CA ALA A 294 -9.56 12.22 -15.49
C ALA A 294 -9.09 12.36 -14.04
N VAL A 295 -9.74 11.70 -13.09
CA VAL A 295 -9.46 11.84 -11.65
C VAL A 295 -9.34 10.48 -11.00
N LEU A 296 -8.28 10.29 -10.19
CA LEU A 296 -8.19 9.21 -9.20
C LEU A 296 -8.59 9.77 -7.83
N MET A 297 -9.59 9.16 -7.20
CA MET A 297 -10.03 9.50 -5.84
C MET A 297 -9.51 8.46 -4.85
N SER A 298 -8.80 8.90 -3.80
CA SER A 298 -8.38 8.09 -2.67
C SER A 298 -8.96 8.64 -1.37
N THR A 299 -9.67 7.79 -0.62
CA THR A 299 -10.25 8.13 0.69
C THR A 299 -9.64 7.30 1.81
N SER A 300 -8.48 6.70 1.57
CA SER A 300 -7.79 5.80 2.52
C SER A 300 -7.52 6.50 3.86
N SER A 301 -7.68 5.75 4.95
CA SER A 301 -7.34 6.20 6.31
C SER A 301 -5.85 6.04 6.63
N TYR A 302 -5.22 5.06 6.04
CA TYR A 302 -3.79 4.80 6.16
C TYR A 302 -3.27 4.04 4.94
N GLU A 303 -2.03 4.28 4.58
CA GLU A 303 -1.29 3.55 3.54
C GLU A 303 0.18 3.45 3.94
N GLY A 304 0.87 2.41 3.48
CA GLY A 304 2.32 2.40 3.49
C GLY A 304 2.86 3.28 2.36
N TRP A 305 2.54 2.87 1.14
CA TRP A 305 2.82 3.60 -0.10
C TRP A 305 1.77 3.19 -1.14
N PRO A 306 0.75 4.01 -1.37
CA PRO A 306 -0.38 3.64 -2.23
C PRO A 306 0.04 3.48 -3.69
N MET A 307 0.14 2.23 -4.14
CA MET A 307 0.55 1.89 -5.50
C MET A 307 -0.38 2.49 -6.56
N VAL A 308 -1.64 2.76 -6.21
CA VAL A 308 -2.60 3.40 -7.11
C VAL A 308 -2.14 4.78 -7.61
N PHE A 309 -1.32 5.50 -6.84
CA PHE A 309 -0.72 6.76 -7.30
C PHE A 309 0.45 6.49 -8.25
N MET A 310 1.25 5.45 -7.97
CA MET A 310 2.33 5.01 -8.86
C MET A 310 1.80 4.50 -10.21
N GLU A 311 0.51 4.21 -10.28
CA GLU A 311 -0.21 3.75 -11.48
C GLU A 311 -0.95 4.89 -12.18
N ALA A 312 -1.56 5.80 -11.43
CA ALA A 312 -2.41 6.87 -11.96
C ALA A 312 -1.63 8.11 -12.41
N MET A 313 -0.57 8.50 -11.67
CA MET A 313 0.22 9.69 -12.00
C MET A 313 0.89 9.61 -13.37
N PRO A 314 1.58 8.51 -13.75
CA PRO A 314 2.16 8.39 -15.09
C PRO A 314 1.11 8.34 -16.20
N MET A 315 -0.14 8.05 -15.86
CA MET A 315 -1.28 8.08 -16.79
C MET A 315 -1.98 9.45 -16.81
N GLY A 316 -1.47 10.48 -16.12
CA GLY A 316 -2.02 11.84 -16.15
C GLY A 316 -3.38 11.98 -15.45
N CYS A 317 -3.70 11.14 -14.47
CA CYS A 317 -4.86 11.35 -13.61
C CYS A 317 -4.57 12.47 -12.62
N CYS A 318 -5.53 13.38 -12.39
CA CYS A 318 -5.52 14.25 -11.24
C CYS A 318 -5.76 13.40 -9.98
N CYS A 319 -4.70 13.12 -9.23
CA CYS A 319 -4.78 12.32 -8.01
C CYS A 319 -5.27 13.16 -6.84
N MET A 320 -6.31 12.69 -6.14
CA MET A 320 -6.88 13.37 -4.98
C MET A 320 -6.90 12.46 -3.77
N ALA A 321 -6.46 12.97 -2.61
CA ALA A 321 -6.39 12.18 -1.38
C ALA A 321 -6.74 13.00 -0.14
N PHE A 322 -7.18 12.32 0.93
CA PHE A 322 -7.13 12.89 2.28
C PHE A 322 -5.70 12.89 2.82
N ASP A 323 -5.37 13.89 3.63
CA ASP A 323 -4.13 14.00 4.41
C ASP A 323 -4.19 13.09 5.66
N SER A 324 -4.33 11.79 5.40
CA SER A 324 -4.57 10.77 6.45
C SER A 324 -3.31 9.98 6.81
N TYR A 325 -2.26 10.09 6.00
CA TYR A 325 -1.00 9.36 6.17
C TYR A 325 0.16 10.16 5.58
N ASP A 326 1.30 10.12 6.23
CA ASP A 326 2.41 11.02 5.93
C ASP A 326 2.94 10.87 4.49
N ALA A 327 3.01 9.64 3.96
CA ALA A 327 3.51 9.37 2.62
C ALA A 327 2.73 10.07 1.49
N VAL A 328 1.50 10.54 1.73
CA VAL A 328 0.75 11.27 0.71
C VAL A 328 1.47 12.55 0.28
N ARG A 329 2.12 13.23 1.23
CA ARG A 329 2.87 14.47 0.99
C ARG A 329 4.20 14.25 0.27
N ASP A 330 4.75 13.03 0.34
CA ASP A 330 5.94 12.66 -0.45
C ASP A 330 5.55 12.33 -1.90
N MET A 331 4.31 11.92 -2.14
CA MET A 331 3.81 11.52 -3.46
C MET A 331 3.17 12.67 -4.23
N ILE A 332 2.43 13.53 -3.55
CA ILE A 332 1.62 14.60 -4.14
C ILE A 332 2.09 15.96 -3.59
N ARG A 333 2.33 16.90 -4.49
CA ARG A 333 2.46 18.34 -4.17
C ARG A 333 1.09 18.97 -4.41
N ASP A 334 0.44 19.37 -3.31
CA ASP A 334 -0.91 19.91 -3.35
C ASP A 334 -1.05 21.09 -4.33
N GLY A 335 -2.09 21.04 -5.18
CA GLY A 335 -2.37 22.02 -6.22
C GLY A 335 -1.41 22.01 -7.42
N HIS A 336 -0.35 21.18 -7.40
CA HIS A 336 0.61 21.11 -8.49
C HIS A 336 0.49 19.82 -9.31
N ASP A 337 0.64 18.64 -8.69
CA ASP A 337 0.59 17.32 -9.34
C ASP A 337 -0.48 16.39 -8.75
N GLY A 338 -1.37 16.96 -7.95
CA GLY A 338 -2.54 16.33 -7.34
C GLY A 338 -3.15 17.26 -6.30
N CYS A 339 -4.11 16.75 -5.53
CA CYS A 339 -4.79 17.52 -4.50
C CYS A 339 -4.79 16.76 -3.16
N ILE A 340 -4.43 17.45 -2.09
CA ILE A 340 -4.45 16.93 -0.72
C ILE A 340 -5.52 17.69 0.07
N ILE A 341 -6.44 16.97 0.68
CA ILE A 341 -7.56 17.52 1.42
C ILE A 341 -7.42 17.13 2.89
N SER A 342 -7.73 18.03 3.81
CA SER A 342 -7.68 17.78 5.24
C SER A 342 -8.40 16.49 5.61
N GLU A 343 -7.82 15.70 6.50
CA GLU A 343 -8.36 14.41 6.89
C GLU A 343 -9.81 14.54 7.38
N ASN A 344 -10.68 13.64 6.93
CA ASN A 344 -12.10 13.56 7.26
C ASN A 344 -12.97 14.77 6.79
N ASP A 345 -12.41 15.76 6.09
CA ASP A 345 -13.19 16.88 5.54
C ASP A 345 -13.89 16.49 4.23
N ILE A 346 -15.03 15.82 4.36
CA ILE A 346 -15.88 15.41 3.23
C ILE A 346 -16.36 16.62 2.42
N GLN A 347 -16.67 17.74 3.07
CA GLN A 347 -17.14 18.95 2.38
C GLN A 347 -16.02 19.63 1.62
N GLY A 348 -14.83 19.74 2.22
CA GLY A 348 -13.63 20.24 1.54
C GLY A 348 -13.25 19.38 0.35
N TYR A 349 -13.30 18.04 0.53
CA TYR A 349 -13.05 17.12 -0.58
C TYR A 349 -14.02 17.30 -1.73
N TYR A 350 -15.33 17.37 -1.42
CA TYR A 350 -16.35 17.65 -2.44
C TYR A 350 -16.11 18.98 -3.15
N LYS A 351 -15.84 20.07 -2.42
CA LYS A 351 -15.59 21.39 -3.02
C LYS A 351 -14.38 21.37 -3.95
N ARG A 352 -13.27 20.74 -3.52
CA ARG A 352 -12.08 20.63 -4.34
C ARG A 352 -12.29 19.73 -5.56
N LEU A 353 -12.97 18.60 -5.39
CA LEU A 353 -13.34 17.71 -6.48
C LEU A 353 -14.24 18.41 -7.51
N ALA A 354 -15.28 19.08 -7.07
CA ALA A 354 -16.20 19.83 -7.95
C ALA A 354 -15.45 20.93 -8.71
N HIS A 355 -14.54 21.64 -8.06
CA HIS A 355 -13.71 22.64 -8.72
C HIS A 355 -12.84 22.01 -9.83
N ILE A 356 -12.15 20.90 -9.56
CA ILE A 356 -11.34 20.16 -10.55
C ILE A 356 -12.21 19.63 -11.70
N MET A 357 -13.43 19.19 -11.41
CA MET A 357 -14.36 18.69 -12.43
C MET A 357 -14.88 19.79 -13.34
N LEU A 358 -15.02 21.01 -12.84
CA LEU A 358 -15.52 22.18 -13.58
C LEU A 358 -14.41 22.97 -14.29
N ASN A 359 -13.16 22.80 -13.87
CA ASN A 359 -12.02 23.53 -14.42
C ASN A 359 -11.11 22.60 -15.21
N ASP A 360 -11.39 22.45 -16.49
CA ASP A 360 -10.65 21.55 -17.40
C ASP A 360 -9.17 21.96 -17.51
N GLU A 361 -8.88 23.27 -17.56
CA GLU A 361 -7.52 23.79 -17.70
C GLU A 361 -6.64 23.38 -16.51
N GLU A 362 -7.10 23.66 -15.30
CA GLU A 362 -6.38 23.30 -14.08
C GLU A 362 -6.23 21.78 -13.94
N ARG A 363 -7.29 21.01 -14.20
CA ARG A 363 -7.25 19.54 -14.15
C ARG A 363 -6.24 18.97 -15.13
N ILE A 364 -6.23 19.44 -16.37
CA ILE A 364 -5.27 19.01 -17.41
C ILE A 364 -3.85 19.38 -17.00
N GLN A 365 -3.64 20.58 -16.47
CA GLN A 365 -2.32 20.99 -16.03
C GLN A 365 -1.80 20.14 -14.87
N ILE A 366 -2.64 19.84 -13.87
CA ILE A 366 -2.31 18.93 -12.76
C ILE A 366 -1.98 17.54 -13.31
N GLY A 367 -2.75 17.03 -14.27
CA GLY A 367 -2.48 15.73 -14.90
C GLY A 367 -1.13 15.67 -15.63
N LYS A 368 -0.77 16.71 -16.37
CA LYS A 368 0.55 16.84 -17.01
C LYS A 368 1.68 16.90 -15.99
N ASN A 369 1.49 17.69 -14.92
CA ASN A 369 2.46 17.77 -13.84
C ASN A 369 2.62 16.43 -13.11
N ALA A 370 1.53 15.66 -12.93
CA ALA A 370 1.56 14.32 -12.35
C ALA A 370 2.43 13.37 -13.19
N ILE A 371 2.30 13.38 -14.52
CA ILE A 371 3.18 12.63 -15.44
C ILE A 371 4.65 12.98 -15.19
N ARG A 372 4.99 14.27 -15.24
CA ARG A 372 6.38 14.74 -15.05
C ARG A 372 6.92 14.36 -13.66
N SER A 373 6.13 14.58 -12.64
CA SER A 373 6.50 14.29 -11.25
C SER A 373 6.69 12.79 -10.99
N SER A 374 5.98 11.93 -11.72
CA SER A 374 6.09 10.48 -11.57
C SER A 374 7.48 9.93 -11.92
N ALA A 375 8.25 10.63 -12.75
CA ALA A 375 9.60 10.24 -13.15
C ALA A 375 10.56 10.05 -11.95
N ARG A 376 10.34 10.76 -10.84
CA ARG A 376 11.13 10.60 -9.60
C ARG A 376 10.98 9.22 -8.94
N PHE A 377 9.97 8.46 -9.34
CA PHE A 377 9.70 7.09 -8.89
C PHE A 377 10.02 6.05 -9.97
N SER A 378 10.81 6.42 -10.98
CA SER A 378 11.25 5.48 -12.02
C SER A 378 12.01 4.32 -11.41
N MET A 379 11.93 3.13 -12.05
CA MET A 379 12.65 1.95 -11.60
C MET A 379 14.17 2.20 -11.55
N ASP A 380 14.72 2.96 -12.49
CA ASP A 380 16.16 3.26 -12.51
C ASP A 380 16.61 4.06 -11.29
N LEU A 381 15.85 5.07 -10.89
CA LEU A 381 16.17 5.88 -9.71
C LEU A 381 15.97 5.09 -8.41
N ILE A 382 14.86 4.40 -8.27
CA ILE A 382 14.55 3.62 -7.07
C ILE A 382 15.46 2.39 -6.97
N GLY A 383 15.68 1.71 -8.07
CA GLY A 383 16.61 0.57 -8.13
C GLY A 383 18.04 0.96 -7.77
N LYS A 384 18.49 2.16 -8.19
CA LYS A 384 19.77 2.71 -7.77
C LYS A 384 19.85 2.93 -6.26
N GLN A 385 18.81 3.53 -5.64
CA GLN A 385 18.77 3.72 -4.18
C GLN A 385 18.88 2.40 -3.42
N TRP A 386 18.22 1.36 -3.90
CA TRP A 386 18.35 0.03 -3.34
C TRP A 386 19.76 -0.54 -3.49
N ARG A 387 20.38 -0.36 -4.67
CA ARG A 387 21.76 -0.80 -4.90
C ARG A 387 22.72 -0.08 -3.96
N ASP A 388 22.64 1.24 -3.86
CA ASP A 388 23.48 2.06 -2.98
C ASP A 388 23.34 1.58 -1.52
N LEU A 389 22.12 1.21 -1.09
CA LEU A 389 21.88 0.62 0.22
C LEU A 389 22.59 -0.74 0.36
N PHE A 390 22.47 -1.64 -0.62
CA PHE A 390 23.10 -2.97 -0.58
C PHE A 390 24.62 -2.85 -0.51
N GLU A 391 25.22 -2.00 -1.33
CA GLU A 391 26.67 -1.74 -1.33
C GLU A 391 27.14 -1.18 0.02
N SER A 392 26.36 -0.29 0.62
CA SER A 392 26.69 0.32 1.92
C SER A 392 26.73 -0.65 3.10
N ILE A 393 26.07 -1.80 3.00
CA ILE A 393 25.97 -2.79 4.07
C ILE A 393 26.75 -4.08 3.79
N ALA A 394 27.05 -4.38 2.53
CA ALA A 394 27.83 -5.56 2.13
C ALA A 394 29.35 -5.32 2.25
N GLY A 395 29.79 -4.05 2.14
CA GLY A 395 31.19 -3.65 2.28
C GLY A 395 31.58 -3.54 3.69
#